data_994885fac966ada53ad3513893b35d1e
#
_entry.id   994885fac966ada53ad3513893b35d1e
#
_cell.length_a   1.000
_cell.length_b   1.000
_cell.length_c   1.000
_cell.angle_alpha   90.00
_cell.angle_beta   90.00
_cell.angle_gamma   90.00
#
_symmetry.space_group_name_H-M   'P 1'
#
loop_
_entity.id
_entity.type
_entity.pdbx_description
1 polymer ?
#
loop_
_entity_poly.entity_id
_entity_poly.type
_entity_poly.pdbx_seq_one_letter_code
_entity_poly.pdbx_strand_id
1 'polypeptide(L)'
;MAIFVGSLQIRIDMPQFTHLHVHTQYSILDGAASIPSLMKRAKEFGMTAVAITDHGNMFGVKEFYDAANAAGLKPILGCEVYVVKNHREKDKDEKAGDHLILLAKNLKGYHNLVKLVSYSWTEGFYYKPRIDKELLRQYHEGLICSSACLGGELPQAIMHDDLEEASRIVEEFKEIFGEDYYLELQLHRSLSGAPDTDTCRHQVEVNKVLHDLAARHGVKLIVTNDVHFTLEEDAPAHDHLICLNTGRDLDDPNRMRYTGQEFFKSPDEMAALFPDDLEALENTMEIADKVEHYTLEHKPLMPDFPLPDDFVIDQAELRRIFLRRFDGQISGLEKKMADADEAKKPSLLHEMEGLRTEKAQAETADDLDAFAAGNERL
;
A
#
# COMPACT_ATOMS: atom_id res chain seq x y z
N MET A 1 36.04 -50.26 0.07
CA MET A 1 36.04 -49.34 1.23
C MET A 1 35.73 -47.96 0.72
N ALA A 2 34.45 -47.62 0.69
CA ALA A 2 33.94 -46.31 0.17
C ALA A 2 33.82 -45.38 1.35
N ILE A 3 34.59 -44.29 1.32
CA ILE A 3 34.52 -43.21 2.32
C ILE A 3 33.35 -42.29 1.93
N PHE A 4 32.26 -42.37 2.66
CA PHE A 4 31.20 -41.37 2.61
C PHE A 4 31.69 -40.11 3.33
N VAL A 5 32.03 -39.07 2.57
CA VAL A 5 32.20 -37.72 3.09
C VAL A 5 30.79 -37.09 3.09
N GLY A 6 30.17 -37.06 4.25
CA GLY A 6 28.92 -36.36 4.45
C GLY A 6 29.13 -34.86 4.21
N SER A 7 28.51 -34.32 3.16
CA SER A 7 28.41 -32.91 2.95
C SER A 7 27.47 -32.34 4.03
N LEU A 8 28.06 -31.77 5.08
CA LEU A 8 27.37 -30.88 5.99
C LEU A 8 27.03 -29.63 5.15
N GLN A 9 25.82 -29.56 4.57
CA GLN A 9 25.28 -28.32 4.09
C GLN A 9 24.98 -27.48 5.33
N ILE A 10 25.92 -26.61 5.68
CA ILE A 10 25.62 -25.48 6.56
C ILE A 10 24.63 -24.62 5.75
N ARG A 11 23.35 -24.79 6.00
CA ARG A 11 22.37 -23.71 5.69
C ARG A 11 22.80 -22.55 6.58
N ILE A 12 23.55 -21.61 6.01
CA ILE A 12 23.59 -20.26 6.56
C ILE A 12 22.13 -19.81 6.44
N ASP A 13 21.45 -19.67 7.58
CA ASP A 13 20.12 -19.06 7.60
C ASP A 13 20.33 -17.66 7.04
N MET A 14 19.92 -17.47 5.77
CA MET A 14 19.98 -16.17 5.11
C MET A 14 19.02 -15.25 5.85
N PRO A 15 19.40 -14.00 6.13
CA PRO A 15 18.53 -13.07 6.81
C PRO A 15 17.23 -12.94 6.01
N GLN A 16 16.10 -13.16 6.69
CA GLN A 16 14.81 -12.93 6.08
C GLN A 16 14.61 -11.42 5.94
N PHE A 17 14.05 -11.01 4.82
CA PHE A 17 13.84 -9.60 4.48
C PHE A 17 12.57 -9.44 3.66
N THR A 18 11.89 -8.31 3.82
CA THR A 18 10.82 -7.88 2.93
C THR A 18 10.94 -6.40 2.61
N HIS A 19 10.58 -6.03 1.37
CA HIS A 19 10.52 -4.63 0.97
C HIS A 19 9.31 -3.93 1.61
N LEU A 20 9.58 -2.84 2.35
CA LEU A 20 8.58 -2.04 3.06
C LEU A 20 8.37 -0.65 2.44
N HIS A 21 9.20 -0.24 1.48
CA HIS A 21 9.14 1.01 0.75
C HIS A 21 9.19 0.70 -0.74
N VAL A 22 8.02 0.69 -1.39
CA VAL A 22 7.85 0.21 -2.78
C VAL A 22 6.85 1.07 -3.52
N HIS A 23 7.30 1.62 -4.65
CA HIS A 23 6.50 2.40 -5.59
C HIS A 23 6.13 1.55 -6.79
N THR A 24 4.83 1.45 -7.05
CA THR A 24 4.30 0.73 -8.19
C THR A 24 4.02 1.68 -9.36
N GLN A 25 3.47 1.16 -10.45
CA GLN A 25 2.96 1.96 -11.57
C GLN A 25 1.90 3.01 -11.14
N TYR A 26 1.37 2.92 -9.93
CA TYR A 26 0.43 3.88 -9.36
C TYR A 26 1.10 5.07 -8.66
N SER A 27 2.43 5.06 -8.50
CA SER A 27 3.25 6.24 -8.33
C SER A 27 3.44 6.92 -9.68
N ILE A 28 2.37 7.56 -10.18
CA ILE A 28 2.19 7.98 -11.57
C ILE A 28 3.35 8.89 -12.02
N LEU A 29 3.95 8.56 -13.17
CA LEU A 29 5.12 9.21 -13.78
C LEU A 29 6.42 9.08 -12.96
N ASP A 30 6.46 8.20 -11.96
CA ASP A 30 7.64 7.95 -11.14
C ASP A 30 7.91 6.45 -10.98
N GLY A 31 6.94 5.67 -10.54
CA GLY A 31 7.07 4.22 -10.42
C GLY A 31 6.89 3.49 -11.75
N ALA A 32 7.80 2.57 -12.06
CA ALA A 32 7.76 1.69 -13.22
C ALA A 32 7.58 0.20 -12.86
N ALA A 33 7.47 -0.13 -11.56
CA ALA A 33 7.26 -1.50 -11.12
C ALA A 33 5.78 -1.91 -11.26
N SER A 34 5.48 -2.88 -12.14
CA SER A 34 4.13 -3.43 -12.24
C SER A 34 3.83 -4.39 -11.08
N ILE A 35 2.60 -4.37 -10.56
CA ILE A 35 2.19 -5.26 -9.47
C ILE A 35 2.44 -6.75 -9.81
N PRO A 36 2.07 -7.27 -11.00
CA PRO A 36 2.38 -8.66 -11.33
C PRO A 36 3.88 -8.99 -11.35
N SER A 37 4.72 -8.06 -11.80
CA SER A 37 6.17 -8.25 -11.81
C SER A 37 6.75 -8.31 -10.40
N LEU A 38 6.29 -7.41 -9.50
CA LEU A 38 6.67 -7.42 -8.08
C LEU A 38 6.30 -8.75 -7.40
N MET A 39 5.05 -9.23 -7.60
CA MET A 39 4.60 -10.51 -7.01
C MET A 39 5.43 -11.69 -7.51
N LYS A 40 5.73 -11.72 -8.81
CA LYS A 40 6.59 -12.75 -9.40
C LYS A 40 7.97 -12.73 -8.77
N ARG A 41 8.58 -11.55 -8.65
CA ARG A 41 9.94 -11.40 -8.13
C ARG A 41 10.03 -11.72 -6.64
N ALA A 42 9.05 -11.26 -5.84
CA ALA A 42 8.98 -11.60 -4.43
C ALA A 42 8.90 -13.12 -4.18
N LYS A 43 8.12 -13.84 -5.01
CA LYS A 43 8.06 -15.31 -4.95
C LYS A 43 9.37 -15.98 -5.36
N GLU A 44 10.03 -15.51 -6.42
CA GLU A 44 11.32 -16.03 -6.87
C GLU A 44 12.38 -15.90 -5.77
N PHE A 45 12.32 -14.85 -4.98
CA PHE A 45 13.20 -14.59 -3.83
C PHE A 45 12.77 -15.30 -2.54
N GLY A 46 11.64 -16.00 -2.54
CA GLY A 46 11.12 -16.70 -1.36
C GLY A 46 10.62 -15.74 -0.26
N MET A 47 10.33 -14.49 -0.58
CA MET A 47 9.72 -13.57 0.37
C MET A 47 8.33 -14.05 0.78
N THR A 48 7.93 -13.74 2.01
CA THR A 48 6.62 -14.11 2.56
C THR A 48 5.64 -12.94 2.62
N ALA A 49 6.15 -11.72 2.51
CA ALA A 49 5.40 -10.49 2.53
C ALA A 49 5.98 -9.47 1.54
N VAL A 50 5.21 -8.44 1.19
CA VAL A 50 5.66 -7.29 0.40
C VAL A 50 4.74 -6.10 0.66
N ALA A 51 5.29 -4.89 0.67
CA ALA A 51 4.51 -3.67 0.84
C ALA A 51 4.24 -2.95 -0.47
N ILE A 52 3.20 -2.10 -0.44
CA ILE A 52 2.93 -1.03 -1.41
C ILE A 52 2.91 0.29 -0.65
N THR A 53 3.65 1.30 -1.14
CA THR A 53 3.76 2.63 -0.52
C THR A 53 3.81 3.73 -1.57
N ASP A 54 2.89 3.72 -2.53
CA ASP A 54 2.84 4.68 -3.62
C ASP A 54 2.76 6.13 -3.12
N HIS A 55 3.29 7.07 -3.92
CA HIS A 55 3.34 8.49 -3.63
C HIS A 55 1.96 9.12 -3.45
N GLY A 56 1.61 9.47 -2.23
CA GLY A 56 0.42 10.25 -1.85
C GLY A 56 -0.92 9.65 -2.27
N ASN A 57 -0.99 8.37 -2.60
CA ASN A 57 -2.22 7.73 -3.03
C ASN A 57 -2.30 6.25 -2.66
N MET A 58 -3.50 5.69 -2.74
CA MET A 58 -3.80 4.28 -2.51
C MET A 58 -4.50 3.64 -3.73
N PHE A 59 -4.23 4.14 -4.94
CA PHE A 59 -4.95 3.72 -6.15
C PHE A 59 -4.72 2.25 -6.49
N GLY A 60 -3.50 1.74 -6.26
CA GLY A 60 -3.12 0.36 -6.52
C GLY A 60 -3.44 -0.63 -5.42
N VAL A 61 -3.90 -0.18 -4.26
CA VAL A 61 -3.98 -1.02 -3.03
C VAL A 61 -4.87 -2.24 -3.21
N LYS A 62 -6.04 -2.12 -3.87
CA LYS A 62 -6.93 -3.29 -4.07
C LYS A 62 -6.34 -4.30 -5.05
N GLU A 63 -5.78 -3.86 -6.17
CA GLU A 63 -5.11 -4.73 -7.13
C GLU A 63 -3.91 -5.43 -6.47
N PHE A 64 -3.12 -4.69 -5.69
CA PHE A 64 -1.98 -5.24 -4.97
C PHE A 64 -2.40 -6.28 -3.93
N TYR A 65 -3.45 -5.99 -3.13
CA TYR A 65 -4.01 -6.91 -2.15
C TYR A 65 -4.43 -8.23 -2.79
N ASP A 66 -5.17 -8.16 -3.89
CA ASP A 66 -5.64 -9.36 -4.60
C ASP A 66 -4.48 -10.15 -5.20
N ALA A 67 -3.53 -9.47 -5.84
CA ALA A 67 -2.37 -10.10 -6.46
C ALA A 67 -1.45 -10.77 -5.44
N ALA A 68 -1.20 -10.12 -4.30
CA ALA A 68 -0.38 -10.67 -3.22
C ALA A 68 -1.03 -11.91 -2.60
N ASN A 69 -2.33 -11.85 -2.27
CA ASN A 69 -3.07 -13.01 -1.76
C ASN A 69 -3.09 -14.17 -2.76
N ALA A 70 -3.32 -13.90 -4.04
CA ALA A 70 -3.27 -14.92 -5.10
C ALA A 70 -1.87 -15.54 -5.26
N ALA A 71 -0.82 -14.77 -4.99
CA ALA A 71 0.56 -15.23 -4.98
C ALA A 71 0.95 -15.99 -3.70
N GLY A 72 0.11 -15.98 -2.65
CA GLY A 72 0.43 -16.54 -1.34
C GLY A 72 1.41 -15.68 -0.53
N LEU A 73 1.47 -14.36 -0.82
CA LEU A 73 2.25 -13.37 -0.11
C LEU A 73 1.36 -12.56 0.83
N LYS A 74 1.88 -12.15 1.98
CA LYS A 74 1.20 -11.24 2.88
C LYS A 74 1.25 -9.81 2.32
N PRO A 75 0.12 -9.17 1.96
CA PRO A 75 0.11 -7.78 1.54
C PRO A 75 0.29 -6.86 2.74
N ILE A 76 1.23 -5.93 2.67
CA ILE A 76 1.40 -4.84 3.62
C ILE A 76 0.96 -3.56 2.90
N LEU A 77 -0.19 -3.01 3.31
CA LEU A 77 -0.81 -1.88 2.63
C LEU A 77 -0.35 -0.57 3.26
N GLY A 78 0.19 0.31 2.46
CA GLY A 78 0.75 1.57 2.90
C GLY A 78 0.62 2.69 1.89
N CYS A 79 1.23 3.81 2.22
CA CYS A 79 1.36 4.99 1.37
C CYS A 79 2.56 5.80 1.84
N GLU A 80 3.34 6.33 0.91
CA GLU A 80 4.26 7.41 1.19
C GLU A 80 3.48 8.72 1.16
N VAL A 81 3.31 9.34 2.33
CA VAL A 81 2.57 10.59 2.48
C VAL A 81 3.51 11.79 2.51
N TYR A 82 2.99 12.96 2.22
CA TYR A 82 3.71 14.23 2.25
C TYR A 82 3.29 15.04 3.46
N VAL A 83 4.21 15.27 4.40
CA VAL A 83 3.95 15.96 5.67
C VAL A 83 4.40 17.41 5.57
N VAL A 84 3.55 18.33 6.02
CA VAL A 84 3.83 19.77 6.12
C VAL A 84 3.43 20.28 7.49
N LYS A 85 3.77 21.52 7.82
CA LYS A 85 3.39 22.14 9.10
C LYS A 85 1.89 22.30 9.26
N ASN A 86 1.21 22.74 8.19
CA ASN A 86 -0.25 22.89 8.17
C ASN A 86 -0.77 22.53 6.77
N HIS A 87 -1.48 21.42 6.66
CA HIS A 87 -1.94 20.89 5.37
C HIS A 87 -2.96 21.80 4.66
N ARG A 88 -3.68 22.67 5.40
CA ARG A 88 -4.66 23.62 4.82
C ARG A 88 -4.01 24.88 4.27
N GLU A 89 -2.79 25.20 4.69
CA GLU A 89 -2.08 26.36 4.20
C GLU A 89 -1.38 26.06 2.87
N LYS A 90 -1.44 27.02 1.94
CA LYS A 90 -0.82 26.93 0.61
C LYS A 90 0.46 27.72 0.58
N ASP A 91 1.41 27.33 1.44
CA ASP A 91 2.73 27.94 1.48
C ASP A 91 3.58 27.48 0.29
N LYS A 92 4.21 28.45 -0.37
CA LYS A 92 5.08 28.19 -1.53
C LYS A 92 6.39 27.51 -1.15
N ASP A 93 6.83 27.67 0.10
CA ASP A 93 8.06 27.07 0.60
C ASP A 93 7.83 25.61 1.07
N GLU A 94 6.58 25.22 1.31
CA GLU A 94 6.18 23.87 1.71
C GLU A 94 5.36 23.12 0.64
N LYS A 95 5.61 23.36 -0.65
CA LYS A 95 4.85 22.74 -1.75
C LYS A 95 4.98 21.24 -1.83
N ALA A 96 6.19 20.73 -1.58
CA ALA A 96 6.50 19.32 -1.76
C ALA A 96 6.02 18.48 -0.57
N GLY A 97 6.18 19.00 0.66
CA GLY A 97 6.05 18.24 1.90
C GLY A 97 7.20 17.25 2.09
N ASP A 98 7.40 16.81 3.32
CA ASP A 98 8.40 15.82 3.68
C ASP A 98 7.81 14.42 3.56
N HIS A 99 8.60 13.48 3.05
CA HIS A 99 8.17 12.10 2.86
C HIS A 99 8.06 11.36 4.19
N LEU A 100 7.03 10.54 4.34
CA LEU A 100 6.83 9.67 5.50
C LEU A 100 6.14 8.39 5.06
N ILE A 101 6.65 7.24 5.47
CA ILE A 101 6.01 5.96 5.17
C ILE A 101 5.02 5.59 6.26
N LEU A 102 3.80 5.27 5.84
CA LEU A 102 2.75 4.75 6.71
C LEU A 102 2.30 3.38 6.21
N LEU A 103 2.29 2.37 7.09
CA LEU A 103 1.85 1.02 6.81
C LEU A 103 0.67 0.66 7.71
N ALA A 104 -0.38 0.06 7.15
CA ALA A 104 -1.55 -0.36 7.90
C ALA A 104 -1.27 -1.69 8.62
N LYS A 105 -1.18 -1.64 9.96
CA LYS A 105 -0.96 -2.81 10.81
C LYS A 105 -2.18 -3.72 10.89
N ASN A 106 -3.38 -3.15 10.81
CA ASN A 106 -4.65 -3.86 10.89
C ASN A 106 -5.75 -3.09 10.15
N LEU A 107 -6.98 -3.61 10.16
CA LEU A 107 -8.12 -2.99 9.47
C LEU A 107 -8.42 -1.57 9.98
N LYS A 108 -8.22 -1.30 11.28
CA LYS A 108 -8.36 0.06 11.84
C LYS A 108 -7.34 1.01 11.24
N GLY A 109 -6.06 0.57 11.17
CA GLY A 109 -4.99 1.33 10.54
C GLY A 109 -5.26 1.57 9.05
N TYR A 110 -5.76 0.55 8.33
CA TYR A 110 -6.18 0.72 6.94
C TYR A 110 -7.22 1.83 6.77
N HIS A 111 -8.28 1.82 7.59
CA HIS A 111 -9.29 2.88 7.53
C HIS A 111 -8.74 4.27 7.93
N ASN A 112 -7.81 4.32 8.87
CA ASN A 112 -7.15 5.58 9.25
C ASN A 112 -6.25 6.08 8.12
N LEU A 113 -5.50 5.20 7.45
CA LEU A 113 -4.70 5.55 6.28
C LEU A 113 -5.57 6.08 5.14
N VAL A 114 -6.71 5.44 4.86
CA VAL A 114 -7.69 5.92 3.87
C VAL A 114 -8.15 7.34 4.20
N LYS A 115 -8.41 7.65 5.49
CA LYS A 115 -8.80 9.01 5.92
C LYS A 115 -7.66 10.01 5.72
N LEU A 116 -6.45 9.69 6.15
CA LEU A 116 -5.28 10.55 5.96
C LEU A 116 -5.06 10.89 4.49
N VAL A 117 -5.05 9.86 3.62
CA VAL A 117 -4.92 10.06 2.17
C VAL A 117 -6.11 10.84 1.60
N SER A 118 -7.34 10.59 2.07
CA SER A 118 -8.50 11.37 1.62
C SER A 118 -8.39 12.84 2.00
N TYR A 119 -8.02 13.17 3.25
CA TYR A 119 -7.80 14.55 3.68
C TYR A 119 -6.68 15.23 2.90
N SER A 120 -5.60 14.51 2.57
CA SER A 120 -4.50 15.06 1.79
C SER A 120 -4.96 15.54 0.41
N TRP A 121 -5.93 14.85 -0.21
CA TRP A 121 -6.48 15.22 -1.52
C TRP A 121 -7.59 16.26 -1.43
N THR A 122 -8.46 16.21 -0.42
CA THR A 122 -9.64 17.08 -0.33
C THR A 122 -9.36 18.41 0.35
N GLU A 123 -8.47 18.43 1.33
CA GLU A 123 -8.15 19.63 2.12
C GLU A 123 -6.70 20.08 1.95
N GLY A 124 -5.76 19.12 1.84
CA GLY A 124 -4.32 19.37 1.85
C GLY A 124 -3.67 19.56 0.48
N PHE A 125 -4.42 19.44 -0.62
CA PHE A 125 -3.82 19.47 -1.95
C PHE A 125 -3.29 20.85 -2.34
N TYR A 126 -1.97 20.90 -2.51
CA TYR A 126 -1.26 22.04 -3.09
C TYR A 126 0.04 21.55 -3.74
N TYR A 127 0.05 21.37 -5.05
CA TYR A 127 1.05 20.65 -5.87
C TYR A 127 1.14 19.15 -5.54
N LYS A 128 1.12 18.76 -4.28
CA LYS A 128 1.10 17.39 -3.77
C LYS A 128 -0.06 17.23 -2.77
N PRO A 129 -0.57 16.02 -2.56
CA PRO A 129 -1.55 15.73 -1.50
C PRO A 129 -0.82 15.68 -0.15
N ARG A 130 -1.06 16.67 0.72
CA ARG A 130 -0.30 16.88 1.95
C ARG A 130 -1.16 16.65 3.20
N ILE A 131 -0.52 16.14 4.22
CA ILE A 131 -1.09 16.05 5.59
C ILE A 131 -0.19 16.81 6.56
N ASP A 132 -0.59 16.89 7.82
CA ASP A 132 0.22 17.43 8.90
C ASP A 132 0.25 16.50 10.11
N LYS A 133 1.10 16.82 11.09
CA LYS A 133 1.26 16.04 12.32
C LYS A 133 0.01 16.05 13.20
N GLU A 134 -0.87 17.04 13.06
CA GLU A 134 -2.15 17.05 13.78
C GLU A 134 -3.09 15.95 13.26
N LEU A 135 -3.20 15.80 11.95
CA LEU A 135 -3.92 14.68 11.35
C LEU A 135 -3.29 13.33 11.72
N LEU A 136 -1.95 13.25 11.77
CA LEU A 136 -1.27 12.03 12.20
C LEU A 136 -1.63 11.67 13.65
N ARG A 137 -1.61 12.63 14.59
CA ARG A 137 -2.02 12.39 15.98
C ARG A 137 -3.47 11.90 16.09
N GLN A 138 -4.34 12.38 15.22
CA GLN A 138 -5.74 11.98 15.22
C GLN A 138 -5.97 10.57 14.63
N TYR A 139 -5.16 10.16 13.63
CA TYR A 139 -5.41 8.93 12.85
C TYR A 139 -4.23 7.93 12.87
N HIS A 140 -3.30 8.01 13.83
CA HIS A 140 -2.15 7.10 13.93
C HIS A 140 -2.50 5.67 14.35
N GLU A 141 -3.62 5.46 15.04
CA GLU A 141 -3.98 4.15 15.61
C GLU A 141 -4.00 3.04 14.54
N GLY A 142 -3.24 1.98 14.79
CA GLY A 142 -3.12 0.85 13.88
C GLY A 142 -2.22 1.10 12.66
N LEU A 143 -1.41 2.17 12.68
CA LEU A 143 -0.39 2.46 11.69
C LEU A 143 1.02 2.18 12.25
N ILE A 144 1.89 1.71 11.37
CA ILE A 144 3.34 1.66 11.56
C ILE A 144 3.92 2.78 10.69
N CYS A 145 4.94 3.46 11.21
CA CYS A 145 5.57 4.61 10.57
C CYS A 145 7.07 4.40 10.41
N SER A 146 7.65 4.82 9.28
CA SER A 146 9.11 4.95 9.14
C SER A 146 9.52 6.30 8.56
N SER A 147 10.79 6.68 8.82
CA SER A 147 11.33 8.01 8.51
C SER A 147 11.51 8.31 7.01
N ALA A 148 11.16 7.38 6.15
CA ALA A 148 11.26 7.45 4.68
C ALA A 148 12.70 7.65 4.14
N CYS A 149 12.81 8.14 2.89
CA CYS A 149 14.04 8.35 2.15
C CYS A 149 14.70 9.72 2.47
N LEU A 150 15.69 10.14 1.68
CA LEU A 150 16.31 11.46 1.83
C LEU A 150 15.31 12.63 1.73
N GLY A 151 14.12 12.41 1.16
CA GLY A 151 13.02 13.38 1.12
C GLY A 151 12.22 13.51 2.43
N GLY A 152 12.52 12.72 3.45
CA GLY A 152 11.84 12.77 4.75
C GLY A 152 12.34 13.93 5.64
N GLU A 153 11.50 14.38 6.58
CA GLU A 153 11.81 15.49 7.51
C GLU A 153 13.10 15.21 8.32
N LEU A 154 13.23 13.99 8.84
CA LEU A 154 14.42 13.61 9.62
C LEU A 154 15.70 13.58 8.78
N PRO A 155 15.78 12.90 7.63
CA PRO A 155 16.96 12.97 6.76
C PRO A 155 17.27 14.39 6.29
N GLN A 156 16.28 15.23 6.02
CA GLN A 156 16.49 16.63 5.64
C GLN A 156 17.13 17.44 6.78
N ALA A 157 16.68 17.31 8.03
CA ALA A 157 17.31 17.94 9.17
C ALA A 157 18.78 17.51 9.33
N ILE A 158 19.07 16.21 9.14
CA ILE A 158 20.42 15.67 9.19
C ILE A 158 21.31 16.28 8.09
N MET A 159 20.82 16.34 6.85
CA MET A 159 21.57 16.91 5.72
C MET A 159 21.82 18.41 5.87
N HIS A 160 21.01 19.13 6.64
CA HIS A 160 21.24 20.53 7.00
C HIS A 160 22.09 20.71 8.26
N ASP A 161 22.67 19.62 8.81
CA ASP A 161 23.49 19.60 10.03
C ASP A 161 22.75 20.10 11.30
N ASP A 162 21.40 20.02 11.28
CA ASP A 162 20.55 20.38 12.42
C ASP A 162 20.21 19.14 13.27
N LEU A 163 21.20 18.68 14.03
CA LEU A 163 21.08 17.49 14.85
C LEU A 163 20.16 17.66 16.07
N GLU A 164 19.94 18.90 16.53
CA GLU A 164 18.96 19.19 17.60
C GLU A 164 17.55 19.01 17.06
N GLU A 165 17.27 19.53 15.88
CA GLU A 165 16.01 19.34 15.19
C GLU A 165 15.78 17.86 14.82
N ALA A 166 16.80 17.17 14.31
CA ALA A 166 16.73 15.74 14.02
C ALA A 166 16.32 14.91 15.25
N SER A 167 16.93 15.22 16.42
CA SER A 167 16.57 14.57 17.68
C SER A 167 15.11 14.83 18.09
N ARG A 168 14.65 16.09 17.94
CA ARG A 168 13.28 16.50 18.25
C ARG A 168 12.25 15.82 17.34
N ILE A 169 12.56 15.68 16.06
CA ILE A 169 11.72 14.96 15.09
C ILE A 169 11.54 13.50 15.51
N VAL A 170 12.63 12.82 15.89
CA VAL A 170 12.54 11.42 16.38
C VAL A 170 11.66 11.32 17.62
N GLU A 171 11.81 12.23 18.60
CA GLU A 171 10.98 12.25 19.79
C GLU A 171 9.51 12.46 19.47
N GLU A 172 9.19 13.38 18.57
CA GLU A 172 7.81 13.69 18.18
C GLU A 172 7.13 12.51 17.48
N PHE A 173 7.78 11.86 16.52
CA PHE A 173 7.21 10.68 15.86
C PHE A 173 7.13 9.48 16.81
N LYS A 174 8.09 9.32 17.71
CA LYS A 174 8.01 8.31 18.78
C LYS A 174 6.85 8.57 19.76
N GLU A 175 6.54 9.82 20.05
CA GLU A 175 5.35 10.18 20.86
C GLU A 175 4.06 9.78 20.15
N ILE A 176 3.98 9.95 18.82
CA ILE A 176 2.78 9.62 18.03
C ILE A 176 2.61 8.11 17.86
N PHE A 177 3.68 7.38 17.46
CA PHE A 177 3.60 5.98 17.04
C PHE A 177 4.15 4.97 18.04
N GLY A 178 4.84 5.43 19.10
CA GLY A 178 5.43 4.54 20.11
C GLY A 178 6.44 3.55 19.53
N GLU A 179 6.21 2.26 19.78
CA GLU A 179 7.04 1.16 19.28
C GLU A 179 6.78 0.81 17.80
N ASP A 180 5.82 1.46 17.17
CA ASP A 180 5.52 1.31 15.75
C ASP A 180 6.20 2.41 14.89
N TYR A 181 7.17 3.15 15.46
CA TYR A 181 8.05 4.08 14.74
C TYR A 181 9.42 3.46 14.50
N TYR A 182 9.92 3.57 13.26
CA TYR A 182 11.20 3.02 12.81
C TYR A 182 12.02 4.07 12.06
N LEU A 183 13.36 4.01 12.15
CA LEU A 183 14.26 4.80 11.32
C LEU A 183 14.73 3.97 10.14
N GLU A 184 14.68 4.56 8.95
CA GLU A 184 14.85 3.87 7.68
C GLU A 184 16.23 4.14 7.11
N LEU A 185 17.05 3.09 7.01
CA LEU A 185 18.36 3.10 6.35
C LEU A 185 18.17 2.79 4.87
N GLN A 186 18.78 3.59 4.00
CA GLN A 186 18.83 3.35 2.57
C GLN A 186 20.27 3.45 2.04
N LEU A 187 20.60 2.64 1.03
CA LEU A 187 21.89 2.69 0.38
C LEU A 187 21.81 2.25 -1.09
N HIS A 188 21.73 3.22 -1.98
CA HIS A 188 21.68 2.98 -3.42
C HIS A 188 23.09 2.89 -4.02
N ARG A 189 23.86 1.91 -3.53
CA ARG A 189 25.20 1.59 -4.01
C ARG A 189 25.16 0.46 -5.00
N SER A 190 25.91 0.56 -6.10
CA SER A 190 26.06 -0.53 -7.04
C SER A 190 26.96 -1.62 -6.49
N LEU A 191 26.47 -2.85 -6.45
CA LEU A 191 27.27 -4.02 -6.09
C LEU A 191 28.29 -4.42 -7.18
N SER A 192 28.16 -3.88 -8.41
CA SER A 192 29.11 -4.10 -9.50
C SER A 192 30.38 -3.25 -9.39
N GLY A 193 30.49 -2.38 -8.37
CA GLY A 193 31.64 -1.52 -8.14
C GLY A 193 31.66 -0.23 -8.94
N ALA A 194 30.51 0.20 -9.48
CA ALA A 194 30.37 1.54 -10.04
C ALA A 194 30.58 2.62 -8.96
N PRO A 195 31.08 3.81 -9.33
CA PRO A 195 31.29 4.91 -8.37
C PRO A 195 30.00 5.33 -7.66
N ASP A 196 30.10 5.66 -6.38
CA ASP A 196 28.99 6.19 -5.60
C ASP A 196 28.46 7.51 -6.20
N THR A 197 27.14 7.59 -6.35
CA THR A 197 26.42 8.81 -6.72
C THR A 197 26.39 9.82 -5.57
N ASP A 198 25.97 11.06 -5.82
CA ASP A 198 25.74 12.04 -4.75
C ASP A 198 24.68 11.54 -3.77
N THR A 199 23.60 10.94 -4.27
CA THR A 199 22.55 10.33 -3.45
C THR A 199 23.14 9.27 -2.52
N CYS A 200 23.94 8.35 -3.03
CA CYS A 200 24.58 7.31 -2.21
C CYS A 200 25.48 7.93 -1.12
N ARG A 201 26.25 8.96 -1.46
CA ARG A 201 27.09 9.67 -0.48
C ARG A 201 26.27 10.30 0.64
N HIS A 202 25.16 10.98 0.31
CA HIS A 202 24.27 11.55 1.30
C HIS A 202 23.63 10.45 2.17
N GLN A 203 23.21 9.33 1.58
CA GLN A 203 22.67 8.19 2.35
C GLN A 203 23.68 7.65 3.35
N VAL A 204 24.96 7.52 2.98
CA VAL A 204 26.02 7.08 3.90
C VAL A 204 26.16 8.02 5.10
N GLU A 205 26.14 9.35 4.88
CA GLU A 205 26.24 10.32 5.97
C GLU A 205 24.98 10.33 6.85
N VAL A 206 23.80 10.29 6.25
CA VAL A 206 22.52 10.22 6.97
C VAL A 206 22.45 8.95 7.81
N ASN A 207 22.79 7.78 7.25
CA ASN A 207 22.74 6.50 7.96
C ASN A 207 23.61 6.52 9.23
N LYS A 208 24.80 7.14 9.21
CA LYS A 208 25.65 7.28 10.41
C LYS A 208 24.91 7.98 11.55
N VAL A 209 24.21 9.07 11.24
CA VAL A 209 23.46 9.84 12.23
C VAL A 209 22.22 9.09 12.68
N LEU A 210 21.53 8.36 11.77
CA LEU A 210 20.38 7.53 12.12
C LEU A 210 20.74 6.44 13.13
N HIS A 211 21.92 5.80 13.02
CA HIS A 211 22.42 4.86 14.03
C HIS A 211 22.56 5.50 15.41
N ASP A 212 23.15 6.70 15.48
CA ASP A 212 23.32 7.42 16.75
C ASP A 212 21.96 7.81 17.36
N LEU A 213 21.03 8.29 16.54
CA LEU A 213 19.66 8.64 16.95
C LEU A 213 18.86 7.41 17.39
N ALA A 214 18.94 6.31 16.65
CA ALA A 214 18.30 5.04 16.98
C ALA A 214 18.74 4.55 18.38
N ALA A 215 20.05 4.53 18.63
CA ALA A 215 20.61 4.14 19.93
C ALA A 215 20.19 5.10 21.05
N ARG A 216 20.24 6.41 20.81
CA ARG A 216 19.90 7.45 21.79
C ARG A 216 18.45 7.42 22.21
N HIS A 217 17.53 7.26 21.25
CA HIS A 217 16.09 7.32 21.50
C HIS A 217 15.45 5.94 21.68
N GLY A 218 16.20 4.84 21.51
CA GLY A 218 15.67 3.48 21.59
C GLY A 218 14.61 3.24 20.50
N VAL A 219 14.88 3.68 19.28
CA VAL A 219 14.05 3.44 18.08
C VAL A 219 14.75 2.40 17.21
N LYS A 220 14.02 1.45 16.69
CA LYS A 220 14.58 0.40 15.83
C LYS A 220 14.89 0.92 14.43
N LEU A 221 15.95 0.37 13.85
CA LEU A 221 16.31 0.60 12.45
C LEU A 221 15.66 -0.47 11.55
N ILE A 222 15.32 -0.08 10.35
CA ILE A 222 14.97 -0.96 9.23
C ILE A 222 15.78 -0.59 8.00
N VAL A 223 15.94 -1.51 7.06
CA VAL A 223 16.53 -1.22 5.75
C VAL A 223 15.49 -1.27 4.67
N THR A 224 15.53 -0.34 3.72
CA THR A 224 14.68 -0.34 2.53
C THR A 224 15.48 0.01 1.28
N ASN A 225 14.88 -0.13 0.10
CA ASN A 225 15.52 0.20 -1.16
C ASN A 225 14.73 1.22 -2.00
N ASP A 226 13.65 1.78 -1.46
CA ASP A 226 12.84 2.79 -2.17
C ASP A 226 12.58 2.37 -3.63
N VAL A 227 11.95 1.19 -3.76
CA VAL A 227 11.82 0.50 -5.04
C VAL A 227 10.94 1.28 -6.00
N HIS A 228 11.46 1.61 -7.19
CA HIS A 228 10.72 2.30 -8.24
C HIS A 228 10.56 1.48 -9.53
N PHE A 229 11.34 0.43 -9.70
CA PHE A 229 11.23 -0.50 -10.82
C PHE A 229 11.61 -1.93 -10.41
N THR A 230 11.28 -2.92 -11.23
CA THR A 230 11.38 -4.33 -10.80
C THR A 230 12.76 -4.92 -11.03
N LEU A 231 13.38 -4.72 -12.17
CA LEU A 231 14.63 -5.33 -12.56
C LEU A 231 15.70 -4.26 -12.74
N GLU A 232 16.97 -4.57 -12.45
CA GLU A 232 18.09 -3.63 -12.64
C GLU A 232 18.16 -3.13 -14.10
N GLU A 233 17.85 -3.99 -15.07
CA GLU A 233 17.78 -3.65 -16.49
C GLU A 233 16.65 -2.69 -16.87
N ASP A 234 15.69 -2.43 -15.98
CA ASP A 234 14.60 -1.46 -16.19
C ASP A 234 15.07 -0.01 -15.94
N ALA A 235 16.25 0.21 -15.33
CA ALA A 235 16.76 1.55 -14.99
C ALA A 235 16.78 2.54 -16.16
N PRO A 236 17.18 2.18 -17.41
CA PRO A 236 17.10 3.09 -18.54
C PRO A 236 15.66 3.45 -18.93
N ALA A 237 14.72 2.52 -18.81
CA ALA A 237 13.30 2.81 -19.10
C ALA A 237 12.70 3.73 -18.04
N HIS A 238 13.03 3.51 -16.77
CA HIS A 238 12.67 4.38 -15.65
C HIS A 238 13.24 5.79 -15.83
N ASP A 239 14.49 5.94 -16.27
CA ASP A 239 15.11 7.23 -16.54
C ASP A 239 14.36 8.04 -17.63
N HIS A 240 13.83 7.37 -18.66
CA HIS A 240 12.93 8.00 -19.64
C HIS A 240 11.60 8.46 -19.01
N LEU A 241 11.04 7.68 -18.09
CA LEU A 241 9.82 8.05 -17.36
C LEU A 241 10.05 9.32 -16.52
N ILE A 242 11.20 9.44 -15.85
CA ILE A 242 11.57 10.64 -15.09
C ILE A 242 11.73 11.86 -16.00
N CYS A 243 12.28 11.69 -17.19
CA CYS A 243 12.34 12.77 -18.20
C CYS A 243 10.94 13.25 -18.61
N LEU A 244 10.01 12.30 -18.83
CA LEU A 244 8.61 12.62 -19.13
C LEU A 244 7.95 13.38 -17.98
N ASN A 245 8.14 12.93 -16.73
CA ASN A 245 7.60 13.55 -15.53
C ASN A 245 8.07 14.99 -15.35
N THR A 246 9.39 15.21 -15.54
CA THR A 246 10.01 16.52 -15.29
C THR A 246 10.00 17.45 -16.50
N GLY A 247 9.57 16.98 -17.68
CA GLY A 247 9.60 17.74 -18.93
C GLY A 247 11.02 18.08 -19.38
N ARG A 248 11.98 17.19 -19.13
CA ARG A 248 13.38 17.36 -19.47
C ARG A 248 13.83 16.34 -20.53
N ASP A 249 14.81 16.71 -21.33
CA ASP A 249 15.44 15.83 -22.29
C ASP A 249 16.52 14.96 -21.63
N LEU A 250 16.80 13.77 -22.20
CA LEU A 250 17.78 12.83 -21.65
C LEU A 250 19.21 13.40 -21.59
N ASP A 251 19.56 14.28 -22.48
CA ASP A 251 20.86 14.93 -22.56
C ASP A 251 20.99 16.20 -21.72
N ASP A 252 19.91 16.66 -21.06
CA ASP A 252 19.98 17.78 -20.12
C ASP A 252 20.88 17.41 -18.91
N PRO A 253 22.02 18.09 -18.71
CA PRO A 253 22.92 17.78 -17.60
C PRO A 253 22.33 18.10 -16.22
N ASN A 254 21.32 18.97 -16.16
CA ASN A 254 20.72 19.45 -14.90
C ASN A 254 19.39 18.74 -14.57
N ARG A 255 19.04 17.69 -15.31
CA ARG A 255 17.82 16.93 -15.02
C ARG A 255 17.93 16.07 -13.77
N MET A 256 16.81 15.77 -13.15
CA MET A 256 16.72 14.78 -12.09
C MET A 256 17.15 13.40 -12.62
N ARG A 257 17.91 12.67 -11.84
CA ARG A 257 18.35 11.30 -12.10
C ARG A 257 18.26 10.47 -10.85
N TYR A 258 17.70 9.30 -10.99
CA TYR A 258 17.83 8.23 -9.99
C TYR A 258 19.20 7.56 -10.11
N THR A 259 19.56 6.74 -9.13
CA THR A 259 20.86 6.08 -9.12
C THR A 259 20.93 4.86 -10.05
N GLY A 260 19.75 4.33 -10.43
CA GLY A 260 19.59 3.06 -11.12
C GLY A 260 19.66 1.85 -10.18
N GLN A 261 19.69 2.10 -8.87
CA GLN A 261 19.73 1.05 -7.85
C GLN A 261 18.41 0.86 -7.09
N GLU A 262 17.37 1.57 -7.49
CA GLU A 262 16.02 1.55 -6.90
C GLU A 262 15.17 0.38 -7.44
N PHE A 263 15.82 -0.75 -7.82
CA PHE A 263 15.14 -1.97 -8.25
C PHE A 263 14.80 -2.90 -7.09
N PHE A 264 13.89 -3.85 -7.34
CA PHE A 264 13.44 -4.84 -6.36
C PHE A 264 14.54 -5.89 -6.11
N LYS A 265 15.43 -5.60 -5.15
CA LYS A 265 16.58 -6.42 -4.77
C LYS A 265 16.17 -7.68 -4.02
N SER A 266 16.98 -8.73 -4.16
CA SER A 266 16.88 -9.93 -3.34
C SER A 266 17.32 -9.69 -1.89
N PRO A 267 16.92 -10.55 -0.94
CA PRO A 267 17.43 -10.49 0.44
C PRO A 267 18.96 -10.55 0.50
N ASP A 268 19.61 -11.33 -0.38
CA ASP A 268 21.06 -11.46 -0.45
C ASP A 268 21.73 -10.15 -0.89
N GLU A 269 21.17 -9.48 -1.89
CA GLU A 269 21.65 -8.18 -2.35
C GLU A 269 21.49 -7.10 -1.26
N MET A 270 20.36 -7.11 -0.54
CA MET A 270 20.15 -6.20 0.58
C MET A 270 21.13 -6.50 1.72
N ALA A 271 21.34 -7.75 2.09
CA ALA A 271 22.33 -8.14 3.10
C ALA A 271 23.77 -7.77 2.71
N ALA A 272 24.10 -7.86 1.42
CA ALA A 272 25.42 -7.45 0.91
C ALA A 272 25.62 -5.91 0.97
N LEU A 273 24.54 -5.13 0.87
CA LEU A 273 24.59 -3.66 1.03
C LEU A 273 24.71 -3.24 2.49
N PHE A 274 24.15 -4.02 3.41
CA PHE A 274 24.06 -3.72 4.83
C PHE A 274 24.67 -4.84 5.70
N PRO A 275 25.95 -5.20 5.49
CA PRO A 275 26.56 -6.33 6.19
C PRO A 275 26.68 -6.12 7.71
N ASP A 276 26.70 -4.87 8.15
CA ASP A 276 26.80 -4.52 9.57
C ASP A 276 25.42 -4.27 10.22
N ASP A 277 24.32 -4.30 9.42
CA ASP A 277 22.95 -3.94 9.83
C ASP A 277 21.97 -5.11 9.65
N LEU A 278 22.41 -6.33 9.89
CA LEU A 278 21.56 -7.54 9.73
C LEU A 278 20.30 -7.48 10.62
N GLU A 279 20.40 -6.89 11.81
CA GLU A 279 19.23 -6.67 12.69
C GLU A 279 18.21 -5.73 12.02
N ALA A 280 18.65 -4.71 11.30
CA ALA A 280 17.75 -3.81 10.58
C ALA A 280 17.06 -4.50 9.39
N LEU A 281 17.68 -5.51 8.77
CA LEU A 281 17.01 -6.40 7.81
C LEU A 281 15.92 -7.25 8.51
N GLU A 282 16.28 -7.91 9.63
CA GLU A 282 15.36 -8.75 10.40
C GLU A 282 14.17 -7.94 10.93
N ASN A 283 14.35 -6.67 11.31
CA ASN A 283 13.28 -5.79 11.74
C ASN A 283 12.23 -5.51 10.64
N THR A 284 12.56 -5.70 9.35
CA THR A 284 11.55 -5.64 8.28
C THR A 284 10.54 -6.79 8.40
N MET A 285 11.02 -7.96 8.84
CA MET A 285 10.15 -9.12 9.12
C MET A 285 9.36 -8.94 10.41
N GLU A 286 9.92 -8.28 11.44
CA GLU A 286 9.16 -7.90 12.62
C GLU A 286 7.94 -7.05 12.24
N ILE A 287 8.13 -6.07 11.35
CA ILE A 287 7.02 -5.26 10.82
C ILE A 287 6.02 -6.15 10.06
N ALA A 288 6.51 -7.02 9.19
CA ALA A 288 5.63 -7.94 8.48
C ALA A 288 4.82 -8.83 9.43
N ASP A 289 5.41 -9.28 10.54
CA ASP A 289 4.73 -10.10 11.56
C ASP A 289 3.72 -9.29 12.37
N LYS A 290 4.01 -8.00 12.67
CA LYS A 290 3.07 -7.09 13.32
C LYS A 290 1.82 -6.80 12.49
N VAL A 291 1.90 -6.89 11.16
CA VAL A 291 0.73 -6.71 10.29
C VAL A 291 -0.21 -7.89 10.43
N GLU A 292 -1.43 -7.62 10.89
CA GLU A 292 -2.48 -8.62 11.07
C GLU A 292 -3.07 -9.06 9.71
N HIS A 293 -3.65 -10.24 9.68
CA HIS A 293 -4.49 -10.65 8.54
C HIS A 293 -5.85 -9.98 8.64
N TYR A 294 -6.19 -9.14 7.68
CA TYR A 294 -7.51 -8.53 7.55
C TYR A 294 -8.01 -8.62 6.12
N THR A 295 -9.31 -8.52 5.93
CA THR A 295 -9.91 -8.57 4.59
C THR A 295 -10.42 -7.20 4.17
N LEU A 296 -10.20 -6.86 2.90
CA LEU A 296 -10.82 -5.74 2.23
C LEU A 296 -12.16 -6.12 1.57
N GLU A 297 -12.51 -7.42 1.60
CA GLU A 297 -13.75 -7.92 1.05
C GLU A 297 -14.91 -7.60 2.00
N HIS A 298 -15.95 -7.03 1.45
CA HIS A 298 -17.20 -6.76 2.16
C HIS A 298 -18.40 -6.99 1.23
N LYS A 299 -19.57 -7.18 1.81
CA LYS A 299 -20.82 -7.22 1.03
C LYS A 299 -20.99 -5.88 0.29
N PRO A 300 -21.59 -5.90 -0.92
CA PRO A 300 -21.91 -4.68 -1.61
C PRO A 300 -22.70 -3.72 -0.70
N LEU A 301 -22.21 -2.49 -0.56
CA LEU A 301 -22.90 -1.46 0.20
C LEU A 301 -23.86 -0.73 -0.74
N MET A 302 -25.14 -0.76 -0.39
CA MET A 302 -26.12 0.11 -1.04
C MET A 302 -26.01 1.50 -0.40
N PRO A 303 -25.78 2.57 -1.18
CA PRO A 303 -25.77 3.91 -0.62
C PRO A 303 -27.18 4.29 -0.16
N ASP A 304 -27.28 4.84 1.06
CA ASP A 304 -28.51 5.49 1.52
C ASP A 304 -28.65 6.80 0.77
N PHE A 305 -29.64 6.87 -0.11
CA PHE A 305 -30.00 8.10 -0.79
C PHE A 305 -31.14 8.77 0.00
N PRO A 306 -30.91 9.95 0.60
CA PRO A 306 -31.95 10.65 1.34
C PRO A 306 -33.06 11.08 0.37
N LEU A 307 -34.22 10.49 0.52
CA LEU A 307 -35.42 10.91 -0.21
C LEU A 307 -36.04 12.12 0.48
N PRO A 308 -36.61 13.09 -0.26
CA PRO A 308 -37.43 14.15 0.33
C PRO A 308 -38.57 13.55 1.16
N ASP A 309 -38.96 14.19 2.26
CA ASP A 309 -40.02 13.72 3.16
C ASP A 309 -41.40 13.59 2.46
N ASP A 310 -41.60 14.29 1.37
CA ASP A 310 -42.80 14.25 0.52
C ASP A 310 -42.68 13.30 -0.68
N PHE A 311 -41.56 12.55 -0.78
CA PHE A 311 -41.37 11.60 -1.85
C PHE A 311 -42.23 10.36 -1.65
N VAL A 312 -43.23 10.21 -2.52
CA VAL A 312 -44.10 9.03 -2.52
C VAL A 312 -43.94 8.28 -3.83
N ILE A 313 -43.53 7.02 -3.72
CA ILE A 313 -43.51 6.13 -4.89
C ILE A 313 -44.95 5.61 -5.13
N ASP A 314 -45.42 5.76 -6.36
CA ASP A 314 -46.70 5.15 -6.78
C ASP A 314 -46.58 3.63 -6.65
N GLN A 315 -47.54 3.00 -5.94
CA GLN A 315 -47.58 1.57 -5.69
C GLN A 315 -47.59 0.75 -6.99
N ALA A 316 -48.16 1.27 -8.07
CA ALA A 316 -48.15 0.62 -9.38
C ALA A 316 -46.73 0.62 -9.99
N GLU A 317 -46.02 1.73 -9.84
CA GLU A 317 -44.61 1.85 -10.31
C GLU A 317 -43.70 0.95 -9.46
N LEU A 318 -43.86 0.93 -8.14
CA LEU A 318 -43.10 0.08 -7.24
C LEU A 318 -43.29 -1.40 -7.60
N ARG A 319 -44.56 -1.82 -7.84
CA ARG A 319 -44.88 -3.16 -8.31
C ARG A 319 -44.13 -3.50 -9.61
N ARG A 320 -44.15 -2.58 -10.58
CA ARG A 320 -43.48 -2.77 -11.86
C ARG A 320 -41.97 -2.95 -11.67
N ILE A 321 -41.35 -2.19 -10.77
CA ILE A 321 -39.91 -2.32 -10.44
C ILE A 321 -39.61 -3.69 -9.84
N PHE A 322 -40.40 -4.14 -8.86
CA PHE A 322 -40.20 -5.44 -8.22
C PHE A 322 -40.37 -6.61 -9.19
N LEU A 323 -41.43 -6.59 -9.99
CA LEU A 323 -41.66 -7.65 -10.98
C LEU A 323 -40.52 -7.73 -12.00
N ARG A 324 -40.01 -6.58 -12.48
CA ARG A 324 -38.85 -6.54 -13.38
C ARG A 324 -37.59 -7.10 -12.72
N ARG A 325 -37.38 -6.82 -11.43
CA ARG A 325 -36.24 -7.35 -10.66
C ARG A 325 -36.32 -8.88 -10.52
N PHE A 326 -37.47 -9.42 -10.16
CA PHE A 326 -37.67 -10.86 -10.12
C PHE A 326 -37.46 -11.52 -11.50
N ASP A 327 -37.98 -10.94 -12.57
CA ASP A 327 -37.76 -11.44 -13.93
C ASP A 327 -36.26 -11.47 -14.29
N GLY A 328 -35.52 -10.45 -13.92
CA GLY A 328 -34.07 -10.40 -14.14
C GLY A 328 -33.33 -11.48 -13.36
N GLN A 329 -33.68 -11.71 -12.10
CA GLN A 329 -33.08 -12.75 -11.26
C GLN A 329 -33.40 -14.16 -11.78
N ILE A 330 -34.68 -14.44 -12.13
CA ILE A 330 -35.12 -15.71 -12.70
C ILE A 330 -34.36 -15.97 -14.04
N SER A 331 -34.30 -14.98 -14.93
CA SER A 331 -33.58 -15.12 -16.20
C SER A 331 -32.08 -15.36 -16.00
N GLY A 332 -31.48 -14.74 -14.96
CA GLY A 332 -30.09 -15.00 -14.56
C GLY A 332 -29.85 -16.45 -14.12
N LEU A 333 -30.80 -17.01 -13.33
CA LEU A 333 -30.75 -18.41 -12.90
C LEU A 333 -31.00 -19.39 -14.04
N GLU A 334 -31.88 -19.07 -14.99
CA GLU A 334 -32.14 -19.89 -16.18
C GLU A 334 -30.86 -20.00 -17.03
N LYS A 335 -30.11 -18.91 -17.22
CA LYS A 335 -28.81 -18.94 -17.89
C LYS A 335 -27.79 -19.80 -17.16
N LYS A 336 -27.66 -19.61 -15.83
CA LYS A 336 -26.75 -20.42 -15.00
C LYS A 336 -27.11 -21.90 -15.05
N MET A 337 -28.41 -22.24 -15.10
CA MET A 337 -28.89 -23.62 -15.17
C MET A 337 -28.56 -24.26 -16.51
N ALA A 338 -28.54 -23.50 -17.60
CA ALA A 338 -28.15 -24.00 -18.92
C ALA A 338 -26.67 -24.47 -18.97
N ASP A 339 -25.80 -23.79 -18.22
CA ASP A 339 -24.37 -24.08 -18.18
C ASP A 339 -23.94 -24.95 -16.98
N ALA A 340 -24.88 -25.32 -16.10
CA ALA A 340 -24.57 -26.02 -14.85
C ALA A 340 -24.48 -27.55 -15.00
N ASP A 341 -23.58 -28.15 -14.22
CA ASP A 341 -23.51 -29.59 -14.04
C ASP A 341 -24.81 -30.16 -13.42
N GLU A 342 -25.17 -31.40 -13.75
CA GLU A 342 -26.38 -32.08 -13.26
C GLU A 342 -26.52 -32.03 -11.72
N ALA A 343 -25.43 -32.07 -10.97
CA ALA A 343 -25.41 -31.99 -9.51
C ALA A 343 -25.87 -30.63 -8.94
N LYS A 344 -25.70 -29.52 -9.69
CA LYS A 344 -26.06 -28.15 -9.28
C LYS A 344 -27.49 -27.76 -9.71
N LYS A 345 -28.04 -28.39 -10.71
CA LYS A 345 -29.37 -28.06 -11.28
C LYS A 345 -30.49 -28.09 -10.24
N PRO A 346 -30.58 -29.09 -9.31
CA PRO A 346 -31.65 -29.11 -8.32
C PRO A 346 -31.67 -27.90 -7.39
N SER A 347 -30.49 -27.42 -6.98
CA SER A 347 -30.36 -26.23 -6.12
C SER A 347 -30.79 -24.96 -6.85
N LEU A 348 -30.39 -24.79 -8.10
CA LEU A 348 -30.79 -23.66 -8.94
C LEU A 348 -32.28 -23.64 -9.23
N LEU A 349 -32.86 -24.83 -9.44
CA LEU A 349 -34.32 -24.98 -9.64
C LEU A 349 -35.10 -24.57 -8.40
N HIS A 350 -34.66 -25.02 -7.23
CA HIS A 350 -35.28 -24.64 -5.96
C HIS A 350 -35.25 -23.15 -5.69
N GLU A 351 -34.09 -22.50 -5.98
CA GLU A 351 -33.94 -21.04 -5.87
C GLU A 351 -34.88 -20.30 -6.83
N MET A 352 -35.00 -20.80 -8.07
CA MET A 352 -35.86 -20.21 -9.08
C MET A 352 -37.35 -20.36 -8.73
N GLU A 353 -37.77 -21.50 -8.14
CA GLU A 353 -39.15 -21.70 -7.65
C GLU A 353 -39.45 -20.73 -6.49
N GLY A 354 -38.51 -20.51 -5.57
CA GLY A 354 -38.62 -19.50 -4.52
C GLY A 354 -38.89 -18.10 -5.09
N LEU A 355 -38.06 -17.66 -6.05
CA LEU A 355 -38.26 -16.36 -6.71
C LEU A 355 -39.59 -16.23 -7.46
N ARG A 356 -40.06 -17.28 -8.09
CA ARG A 356 -41.38 -17.29 -8.75
C ARG A 356 -42.53 -17.15 -7.74
N THR A 357 -42.40 -17.78 -6.58
CA THR A 357 -43.36 -17.65 -5.50
C THR A 357 -43.40 -16.23 -4.95
N GLU A 358 -42.24 -15.65 -4.66
CA GLU A 358 -42.11 -14.27 -4.19
C GLU A 358 -42.63 -13.25 -5.22
N LYS A 359 -42.36 -13.49 -6.51
CA LYS A 359 -42.93 -12.69 -7.60
C LYS A 359 -44.44 -12.71 -7.60
N ALA A 360 -45.04 -13.86 -7.49
CA ALA A 360 -46.50 -13.99 -7.43
C ALA A 360 -47.14 -13.31 -6.20
N GLN A 361 -46.43 -13.33 -5.07
CA GLN A 361 -46.82 -12.57 -3.88
C GLN A 361 -46.73 -11.04 -4.10
N ALA A 362 -45.68 -10.58 -4.75
CA ALA A 362 -45.53 -9.15 -5.11
C ALA A 362 -46.60 -8.67 -6.11
N GLU A 363 -47.06 -9.55 -7.00
CA GLU A 363 -48.16 -9.26 -7.94
C GLU A 363 -49.45 -8.91 -7.23
N THR A 364 -49.71 -9.53 -6.07
CA THR A 364 -50.99 -9.46 -5.33
C THR A 364 -50.90 -8.69 -4.01
N ALA A 365 -49.72 -8.24 -3.58
CA ALA A 365 -49.58 -7.51 -2.33
C ALA A 365 -50.31 -6.16 -2.35
N ASP A 366 -51.09 -5.91 -1.31
CA ASP A 366 -51.80 -4.63 -1.15
C ASP A 366 -50.86 -3.48 -0.73
N ASP A 367 -49.84 -3.81 0.09
CA ASP A 367 -48.81 -2.90 0.56
C ASP A 367 -47.44 -3.45 0.16
N LEU A 368 -46.85 -2.82 -0.84
CA LEU A 368 -45.55 -3.21 -1.38
C LEU A 368 -44.37 -2.75 -0.54
N ASP A 369 -44.52 -1.68 0.26
CA ASP A 369 -43.47 -1.23 1.17
C ASP A 369 -43.34 -2.23 2.33
N ALA A 370 -44.45 -2.70 2.88
CA ALA A 370 -44.47 -3.76 3.88
C ALA A 370 -43.94 -5.09 3.31
N PHE A 371 -44.29 -5.40 2.07
CA PHE A 371 -43.78 -6.59 1.37
C PHE A 371 -42.25 -6.51 1.18
N ALA A 372 -41.73 -5.37 0.77
CA ALA A 372 -40.29 -5.17 0.58
C ALA A 372 -39.54 -5.26 1.90
N ALA A 373 -40.06 -4.65 2.98
CA ALA A 373 -39.44 -4.71 4.31
C ALA A 373 -39.33 -6.13 4.88
N GLY A 374 -40.19 -7.03 4.45
CA GLY A 374 -40.16 -8.46 4.83
C GLY A 374 -39.36 -9.38 3.89
N ASN A 375 -38.83 -8.85 2.81
CA ASN A 375 -38.16 -9.62 1.76
C ASN A 375 -36.72 -9.21 1.55
N GLU A 376 -35.77 -10.01 2.09
CA GLU A 376 -34.31 -9.73 2.00
C GLU A 376 -33.77 -9.71 0.55
N ARG A 377 -34.53 -10.17 -0.44
CA ARG A 377 -34.12 -10.22 -1.85
C ARG A 377 -34.56 -9.00 -2.65
N LEU A 378 -35.33 -8.12 -2.07
CA LEU A 378 -35.77 -6.85 -2.63
C LEU A 378 -35.02 -5.67 -2.07
#